data_6d7a4a4eef88e681e94cbc48f006285b
#
_entry.id   6d7a4a4eef88e681e94cbc48f006285b
#
_cell.length_a   1.000
_cell.length_b   1.000
_cell.length_c   1.000
_cell.angle_alpha   90.00
_cell.angle_beta   90.00
_cell.angle_gamma   90.00
#
_symmetry.space_group_name_H-M   'P 1'
#
loop_
_entity.id
_entity.type
_entity.pdbx_description
1 polymer ?
#
loop_
_entity_poly.entity_id
_entity_poly.type
_entity_poly.pdbx_seq_one_letter_code
_entity_poly.pdbx_strand_id
1 'polypeptide(L)'
;RAEELIKRLQLDPSANLKRMSKGMKQKTAIVAALMADKDILILDEPTTGLDPLMRETFLELILEEKRKGKTILMSSQMFDELEETCDRVALIYDGKIIDIADVNALKSSTIKSYKIEFLDKEDYLKFKKLKYKIIRDQEKYYQVTVQIDDSEINKLFKSLLKYKLKFISEIKFNLEKHFRNILEKEVKGGKNVF
;
A
#
# COMPACT_ATOMS: atom_id res chain seq x y z
N ARG A 1 24.53 -8.71 -17.10
CA ARG A 1 23.39 -7.93 -16.61
C ARG A 1 22.18 -8.04 -17.53
N ALA A 2 22.30 -7.73 -18.85
CA ALA A 2 21.19 -7.85 -19.78
C ALA A 2 20.63 -9.27 -19.84
N GLU A 3 21.48 -10.28 -19.98
CA GLU A 3 21.08 -11.70 -20.05
C GLU A 3 20.36 -12.16 -18.76
N GLU A 4 20.82 -11.73 -17.60
CA GLU A 4 20.18 -11.98 -16.31
C GLU A 4 18.77 -11.41 -16.27
N LEU A 5 18.59 -10.13 -16.67
CA LEU A 5 17.30 -9.45 -16.70
C LEU A 5 16.34 -10.10 -17.70
N ILE A 6 16.83 -10.46 -18.90
CA ILE A 6 16.06 -11.17 -19.92
C ILE A 6 15.53 -12.49 -19.36
N LYS A 7 16.38 -13.25 -18.68
CA LYS A 7 15.99 -14.52 -18.05
C LYS A 7 14.94 -14.33 -16.95
N ARG A 8 15.16 -13.38 -16.04
CA ARG A 8 14.23 -13.10 -14.93
C ARG A 8 12.85 -12.64 -15.41
N LEU A 9 12.81 -11.77 -16.42
CA LEU A 9 11.58 -11.27 -17.01
C LEU A 9 11.00 -12.20 -18.08
N GLN A 10 11.60 -13.39 -18.30
CA GLN A 10 11.13 -14.37 -19.29
C GLN A 10 10.90 -13.74 -20.67
N LEU A 11 11.86 -12.93 -21.12
CA LEU A 11 11.79 -12.24 -22.40
C LEU A 11 12.50 -13.09 -23.47
N ASP A 12 11.86 -13.27 -24.63
CA ASP A 12 12.50 -13.86 -25.79
C ASP A 12 13.33 -12.79 -26.51
N PRO A 13 14.68 -12.85 -26.47
CA PRO A 13 15.55 -11.87 -27.08
C PRO A 13 15.52 -11.89 -28.62
N SER A 14 15.02 -12.99 -29.22
CA SER A 14 14.91 -13.15 -30.68
C SER A 14 13.60 -12.60 -31.24
N ALA A 15 12.63 -12.24 -30.38
CA ALA A 15 11.33 -11.80 -30.80
C ALA A 15 11.38 -10.45 -31.54
N ASN A 16 10.68 -10.36 -32.67
CA ASN A 16 10.59 -9.13 -33.42
C ASN A 16 9.76 -8.08 -32.69
N LEU A 17 10.34 -6.92 -32.36
CA LEU A 17 9.71 -5.81 -31.64
C LEU A 17 8.34 -5.39 -32.21
N LYS A 18 8.17 -5.42 -33.54
CA LYS A 18 6.89 -5.07 -34.18
C LYS A 18 5.77 -6.05 -33.88
N ARG A 19 6.11 -7.32 -33.58
CA ARG A 19 5.17 -8.41 -33.28
C ARG A 19 5.00 -8.65 -31.78
N MET A 20 5.76 -7.98 -30.93
CA MET A 20 5.66 -8.11 -29.48
C MET A 20 4.31 -7.62 -28.97
N SER A 21 3.74 -8.37 -28.02
CA SER A 21 2.60 -7.93 -27.21
C SER A 21 2.96 -6.69 -26.36
N LYS A 22 1.95 -6.02 -25.80
CA LYS A 22 2.18 -4.88 -24.90
C LYS A 22 3.08 -5.27 -23.72
N GLY A 23 2.82 -6.42 -23.09
CA GLY A 23 3.62 -6.92 -21.97
C GLY A 23 5.07 -7.24 -22.37
N MET A 24 5.28 -7.85 -23.56
CA MET A 24 6.65 -8.10 -24.05
C MET A 24 7.41 -6.80 -24.31
N LYS A 25 6.77 -5.80 -24.90
CA LYS A 25 7.38 -4.46 -25.09
C LYS A 25 7.73 -3.82 -23.76
N GLN A 26 6.85 -3.94 -22.76
CA GLN A 26 7.08 -3.43 -21.42
C GLN A 26 8.29 -4.09 -20.76
N LYS A 27 8.38 -5.42 -20.80
CA LYS A 27 9.54 -6.17 -20.32
C LYS A 27 10.84 -5.74 -21.00
N THR A 28 10.79 -5.50 -22.32
CA THR A 28 11.94 -5.00 -23.10
C THR A 28 12.38 -3.62 -22.62
N ALA A 29 11.43 -2.71 -22.37
CA ALA A 29 11.73 -1.39 -21.84
C ALA A 29 12.36 -1.44 -20.43
N ILE A 30 11.86 -2.32 -19.56
CA ILE A 30 12.43 -2.56 -18.23
C ILE A 30 13.86 -3.07 -18.34
N VAL A 31 14.12 -4.07 -19.19
CA VAL A 31 15.49 -4.59 -19.44
C VAL A 31 16.40 -3.46 -19.90
N ALA A 32 15.98 -2.65 -20.88
CA ALA A 32 16.76 -1.54 -21.41
C ALA A 32 17.10 -0.49 -20.34
N ALA A 33 16.13 -0.15 -19.47
CA ALA A 33 16.33 0.81 -18.39
C ALA A 33 17.30 0.28 -17.33
N LEU A 34 17.14 -0.98 -16.89
CA LEU A 34 17.93 -1.54 -15.79
C LEU A 34 19.32 -2.02 -16.23
N MET A 35 19.49 -2.46 -17.49
CA MET A 35 20.80 -2.89 -18.00
C MET A 35 21.80 -1.73 -18.12
N ALA A 36 21.31 -0.49 -18.29
CA ALA A 36 22.13 0.69 -18.39
C ALA A 36 22.85 1.06 -17.07
N ASP A 37 22.45 0.45 -15.98
CA ASP A 37 23.05 0.54 -14.64
C ASP A 37 23.31 1.99 -14.15
N LYS A 38 22.35 2.88 -14.42
CA LYS A 38 22.43 4.30 -14.04
C LYS A 38 22.06 4.50 -12.57
N ASP A 39 22.60 5.56 -11.96
CA ASP A 39 22.33 5.93 -10.56
C ASP A 39 20.92 6.48 -10.37
N ILE A 40 20.31 7.03 -11.44
CA ILE A 40 18.96 7.60 -11.43
C ILE A 40 18.11 6.83 -12.45
N LEU A 41 16.98 6.32 -11.99
CA LEU A 41 15.95 5.66 -12.81
C LEU A 41 14.65 6.48 -12.78
N ILE A 42 14.10 6.72 -13.97
CA ILE A 42 12.78 7.37 -14.13
C ILE A 42 11.89 6.40 -14.89
N LEU A 43 10.81 5.95 -14.24
CA LEU A 43 9.94 4.90 -14.72
C LEU A 43 8.50 5.37 -14.69
N ASP A 44 7.86 5.40 -15.85
CA ASP A 44 6.45 5.78 -15.97
C ASP A 44 5.57 4.54 -16.19
N GLU A 45 4.67 4.26 -15.22
CA GLU A 45 3.77 3.12 -15.22
C GLU A 45 4.45 1.79 -15.64
N PRO A 46 5.59 1.41 -15.02
CA PRO A 46 6.46 0.32 -15.51
C PRO A 46 5.81 -1.06 -15.49
N THR A 47 4.80 -1.28 -14.67
CA THR A 47 4.12 -2.57 -14.51
C THR A 47 2.88 -2.72 -15.40
N THR A 48 2.50 -1.66 -16.11
CA THR A 48 1.32 -1.68 -16.98
C THR A 48 1.44 -2.73 -18.10
N GLY A 49 0.53 -3.71 -18.10
CA GLY A 49 0.49 -4.79 -19.08
C GLY A 49 1.37 -5.99 -18.76
N LEU A 50 2.02 -6.01 -17.60
CA LEU A 50 2.65 -7.21 -17.04
C LEU A 50 1.60 -8.13 -16.42
N ASP A 51 1.83 -9.44 -16.51
CA ASP A 51 1.10 -10.41 -15.71
C ASP A 51 1.54 -10.33 -14.22
N PRO A 52 0.77 -10.89 -13.27
CA PRO A 52 1.07 -10.78 -11.84
C PRO A 52 2.47 -11.28 -11.47
N LEU A 53 2.92 -12.41 -12.03
CA LEU A 53 4.23 -12.98 -11.73
C LEU A 53 5.38 -12.06 -12.20
N MET A 54 5.25 -11.48 -13.39
CA MET A 54 6.25 -10.56 -13.92
C MET A 54 6.26 -9.23 -13.20
N ARG A 55 5.11 -8.84 -12.63
CA ARG A 55 5.02 -7.67 -11.75
C ARG A 55 5.82 -7.89 -10.47
N GLU A 56 5.62 -9.01 -9.79
CA GLU A 56 6.41 -9.36 -8.60
C GLU A 56 7.90 -9.36 -8.90
N THR A 57 8.32 -10.00 -10.01
CA THR A 57 9.71 -9.99 -10.46
C THR A 57 10.25 -8.57 -10.68
N PHE A 58 9.45 -7.66 -11.24
CA PHE A 58 9.83 -6.26 -11.41
C PHE A 58 10.01 -5.56 -10.06
N LEU A 59 9.09 -5.75 -9.10
CA LEU A 59 9.19 -5.16 -7.76
C LEU A 59 10.46 -5.61 -7.03
N GLU A 60 10.80 -6.91 -7.14
CA GLU A 60 12.08 -7.44 -6.61
C GLU A 60 13.28 -6.73 -7.24
N LEU A 61 13.29 -6.54 -8.57
CA LEU A 61 14.36 -5.83 -9.27
C LEU A 61 14.49 -4.39 -8.80
N ILE A 62 13.39 -3.68 -8.60
CA ILE A 62 13.39 -2.30 -8.08
C ILE A 62 13.94 -2.24 -6.66
N LEU A 63 13.57 -3.19 -5.79
CA LEU A 63 14.11 -3.29 -4.44
C LEU A 63 15.63 -3.60 -4.43
N GLU A 64 16.10 -4.39 -5.39
CA GLU A 64 17.54 -4.65 -5.57
C GLU A 64 18.28 -3.37 -6.00
N GLU A 65 17.76 -2.62 -6.96
CA GLU A 65 18.37 -1.36 -7.41
C GLU A 65 18.37 -0.31 -6.28
N LYS A 66 17.28 -0.25 -5.49
CA LYS A 66 17.18 0.60 -4.29
C LYS A 66 18.26 0.22 -3.26
N ARG A 67 18.46 -1.07 -2.99
CA ARG A 67 19.53 -1.55 -2.06
C ARG A 67 20.94 -1.20 -2.52
N LYS A 68 21.15 -1.01 -3.82
CA LYS A 68 22.40 -0.50 -4.39
C LYS A 68 22.59 1.01 -4.23
N GLY A 69 21.61 1.71 -3.63
CA GLY A 69 21.66 3.16 -3.37
C GLY A 69 21.19 4.03 -4.54
N LYS A 70 20.53 3.45 -5.54
CA LYS A 70 20.03 4.22 -6.69
C LYS A 70 18.82 5.07 -6.30
N THR A 71 18.71 6.21 -6.97
CA THR A 71 17.52 7.08 -6.89
C THR A 71 16.51 6.65 -7.93
N ILE A 72 15.29 6.35 -7.50
CA ILE A 72 14.23 5.84 -8.38
C ILE A 72 13.00 6.75 -8.27
N LEU A 73 12.60 7.33 -9.39
CA LEU A 73 11.32 8.04 -9.54
C LEU A 73 10.40 7.16 -10.39
N MET A 74 9.28 6.74 -9.81
CA MET A 74 8.34 5.85 -10.47
C MET A 74 6.91 6.37 -10.34
N SER A 75 6.14 6.32 -11.43
CA SER A 75 4.69 6.49 -11.37
C SER A 75 4.01 5.11 -11.31
N SER A 76 2.90 5.00 -10.58
CA SER A 76 2.01 3.83 -10.60
C SER A 76 0.62 4.21 -10.11
N GLN A 77 -0.40 3.53 -10.63
CA GLN A 77 -1.78 3.59 -10.12
C GLN A 77 -2.05 2.49 -9.08
N MET A 78 -1.07 1.62 -8.82
CA MET A 78 -1.20 0.50 -7.89
C MET A 78 -0.55 0.84 -6.55
N PHE A 79 -1.38 1.11 -5.56
CA PHE A 79 -0.92 1.51 -4.23
C PHE A 79 -0.06 0.45 -3.54
N ASP A 80 -0.37 -0.84 -3.74
CA ASP A 80 0.40 -1.94 -3.15
C ASP A 80 1.85 -1.93 -3.64
N GLU A 81 2.09 -1.66 -4.93
CA GLU A 81 3.45 -1.53 -5.50
C GLU A 81 4.21 -0.38 -4.85
N LEU A 82 3.54 0.77 -4.69
CA LEU A 82 4.12 1.96 -4.07
C LEU A 82 4.42 1.72 -2.58
N GLU A 83 3.51 1.05 -1.88
CA GLU A 83 3.72 0.68 -0.48
C GLU A 83 4.94 -0.24 -0.31
N GLU A 84 5.16 -1.15 -1.24
CA GLU A 84 6.25 -2.12 -1.14
C GLU A 84 7.61 -1.50 -1.47
N THR A 85 7.68 -0.66 -2.49
CA THR A 85 8.94 -0.23 -3.09
C THR A 85 9.40 1.17 -2.71
N CYS A 86 8.46 2.10 -2.45
CA CYS A 86 8.76 3.52 -2.28
C CYS A 86 9.01 3.90 -0.82
N ASP A 87 9.94 4.84 -0.60
CA ASP A 87 10.13 5.50 0.69
C ASP A 87 9.13 6.65 0.87
N ARG A 88 8.88 7.38 -0.20
CA ARG A 88 7.92 8.48 -0.23
C ARG A 88 7.02 8.37 -1.45
N VAL A 89 5.75 8.73 -1.29
CA VAL A 89 4.77 8.75 -2.37
C VAL A 89 4.09 10.11 -2.43
N ALA A 90 4.11 10.74 -3.60
CA ALA A 90 3.39 11.98 -3.86
C ALA A 90 2.05 11.68 -4.54
N LEU A 91 0.95 12.22 -3.99
CA LEU A 91 -0.37 12.15 -4.60
C LEU A 91 -0.57 13.35 -5.52
N ILE A 92 -0.80 13.07 -6.80
CA ILE A 92 -1.10 14.08 -7.81
C ILE A 92 -2.59 14.03 -8.15
N TYR A 93 -3.26 15.17 -8.06
CA TYR A 93 -4.65 15.32 -8.46
C TYR A 93 -4.85 16.66 -9.15
N ASP A 94 -5.53 16.65 -10.30
CA ASP A 94 -5.77 17.86 -11.12
C ASP A 94 -4.48 18.68 -11.38
N GLY A 95 -3.40 17.97 -11.74
CA GLY A 95 -2.09 18.59 -12.05
C GLY A 95 -1.33 19.19 -10.86
N LYS A 96 -1.78 18.94 -9.62
CA LYS A 96 -1.14 19.45 -8.40
C LYS A 96 -0.75 18.31 -7.48
N ILE A 97 0.37 18.47 -6.77
CA ILE A 97 0.74 17.60 -5.66
C ILE A 97 -0.09 18.04 -4.46
N ILE A 98 -0.97 17.16 -3.98
CA ILE A 98 -1.86 17.44 -2.86
C ILE A 98 -1.38 16.82 -1.55
N ASP A 99 -0.50 15.82 -1.60
CA ASP A 99 0.14 15.24 -0.43
C ASP A 99 1.44 14.54 -0.80
N ILE A 100 2.37 14.46 0.16
CA ILE A 100 3.59 13.65 0.07
C ILE A 100 3.69 12.83 1.35
N ALA A 101 3.44 11.53 1.23
CA ALA A 101 3.48 10.58 2.34
C ALA A 101 4.87 9.94 2.47
N ASP A 102 5.42 9.89 3.68
CA ASP A 102 6.52 9.00 4.04
C ASP A 102 5.95 7.62 4.39
N VAL A 103 6.17 6.65 3.51
CA VAL A 103 5.59 5.31 3.63
C VAL A 103 6.13 4.56 4.85
N ASN A 104 7.42 4.74 5.16
CA ASN A 104 8.05 4.08 6.29
C ASN A 104 7.54 4.65 7.62
N ALA A 105 7.42 5.97 7.73
CA ALA A 105 6.85 6.62 8.90
C ALA A 105 5.39 6.20 9.14
N LEU A 106 4.60 6.09 8.08
CA LEU A 106 3.20 5.64 8.17
C LEU A 106 3.08 4.17 8.57
N LYS A 107 3.95 3.29 8.07
CA LYS A 107 3.99 1.87 8.44
C LYS A 107 4.49 1.65 9.88
N SER A 108 5.42 2.47 10.34
CA SER A 108 6.00 2.38 11.68
C SER A 108 5.20 3.10 12.77
N SER A 109 4.00 3.60 12.44
CA SER A 109 3.13 4.25 13.42
C SER A 109 2.83 3.30 14.59
N THR A 110 3.08 3.77 15.81
CA THR A 110 2.74 3.05 17.05
C THR A 110 1.23 3.00 17.27
N ILE A 111 0.47 3.81 16.56
CA ILE A 111 -1.00 3.85 16.66
C ILE A 111 -1.58 2.75 15.78
N LYS A 112 -2.18 1.74 16.42
CA LYS A 112 -2.82 0.60 15.76
C LYS A 112 -4.33 0.66 15.86
N SER A 113 -5.00 0.07 14.88
CA SER A 113 -6.46 -0.04 14.87
C SER A 113 -6.86 -1.51 14.84
N TYR A 114 -7.72 -1.91 15.76
CA TYR A 114 -8.22 -3.29 15.85
C TYR A 114 -9.71 -3.32 15.63
N LYS A 115 -10.15 -4.13 14.68
CA LYS A 115 -11.54 -4.45 14.41
C LYS A 115 -11.92 -5.66 15.25
N ILE A 116 -12.96 -5.51 16.08
CA ILE A 116 -13.38 -6.51 17.06
C ILE A 116 -14.87 -6.75 16.84
N GLU A 117 -15.27 -8.01 16.65
CA GLU A 117 -16.67 -8.43 16.55
C GLU A 117 -17.00 -9.40 17.67
N PHE A 118 -18.09 -9.12 18.37
CA PHE A 118 -18.58 -9.92 19.50
C PHE A 118 -19.64 -10.90 19.04
N LEU A 119 -19.78 -12.03 19.73
CA LEU A 119 -20.79 -13.04 19.43
C LEU A 119 -22.20 -12.57 19.82
N ASP A 120 -22.31 -11.76 20.88
CA ASP A 120 -23.60 -11.28 21.37
C ASP A 120 -23.60 -9.77 21.67
N LYS A 121 -24.81 -9.23 21.76
CA LYS A 121 -25.03 -7.80 22.01
C LYS A 121 -24.59 -7.37 23.41
N GLU A 122 -24.69 -8.26 24.37
CA GLU A 122 -24.39 -7.95 25.78
C GLU A 122 -22.89 -7.66 25.94
N ASP A 123 -22.04 -8.52 25.42
CA ASP A 123 -20.58 -8.37 25.44
C ASP A 123 -20.11 -7.13 24.65
N TYR A 124 -20.71 -6.89 23.47
CA TYR A 124 -20.48 -5.67 22.71
C TYR A 124 -20.79 -4.40 23.52
N LEU A 125 -21.96 -4.34 24.19
CA LEU A 125 -22.35 -3.18 24.99
C LEU A 125 -21.48 -3.00 26.25
N LYS A 126 -21.06 -4.11 26.88
CA LYS A 126 -20.13 -4.06 28.02
C LYS A 126 -18.76 -3.53 27.58
N PHE A 127 -18.25 -4.00 26.46
CA PHE A 127 -16.96 -3.54 25.94
C PHE A 127 -16.97 -2.04 25.60
N LYS A 128 -18.05 -1.52 25.01
CA LYS A 128 -18.20 -0.08 24.69
C LYS A 128 -18.13 0.84 25.91
N LYS A 129 -18.40 0.33 27.11
CA LYS A 129 -18.27 1.09 28.37
C LYS A 129 -16.81 1.24 28.81
N LEU A 130 -15.88 0.49 28.21
CA LEU A 130 -14.46 0.61 28.50
C LEU A 130 -13.91 1.89 27.85
N LYS A 131 -12.83 2.41 28.44
CA LYS A 131 -12.19 3.68 27.98
C LYS A 131 -11.24 3.46 26.80
N TYR A 132 -11.70 2.75 25.74
CA TYR A 132 -10.96 2.67 24.49
C TYR A 132 -11.44 3.75 23.51
N LYS A 133 -10.53 4.26 22.69
CA LYS A 133 -10.87 5.18 21.60
C LYS A 133 -11.55 4.39 20.47
N ILE A 134 -12.87 4.40 20.43
CA ILE A 134 -13.65 3.78 19.36
C ILE A 134 -13.69 4.77 18.19
N ILE A 135 -13.13 4.37 17.02
CA ILE A 135 -13.11 5.18 15.79
C ILE A 135 -14.20 4.76 14.80
N ARG A 136 -14.78 3.57 14.97
CA ARG A 136 -15.90 3.09 14.19
C ARG A 136 -16.76 2.18 15.04
N ASP A 137 -18.07 2.37 14.97
CA ASP A 137 -19.08 1.58 15.68
C ASP A 137 -20.09 1.05 14.68
N GLN A 138 -20.33 -0.26 14.68
CA GLN A 138 -21.24 -0.97 13.78
C GLN A 138 -22.16 -1.90 14.60
N GLU A 139 -23.13 -1.33 15.30
CA GLU A 139 -24.04 -2.05 16.20
C GLU A 139 -24.76 -3.23 15.52
N LYS A 140 -25.11 -3.10 14.23
CA LYS A 140 -25.75 -4.17 13.45
C LYS A 140 -24.96 -5.49 13.48
N TYR A 141 -23.63 -5.40 13.62
CA TYR A 141 -22.73 -6.55 13.60
C TYR A 141 -22.09 -6.82 14.97
N TYR A 142 -22.48 -6.09 16.03
CA TYR A 142 -21.82 -6.10 17.34
C TYR A 142 -20.30 -5.89 17.22
N GLN A 143 -19.93 -4.91 16.38
CA GLN A 143 -18.57 -4.70 15.94
C GLN A 143 -18.10 -3.29 16.25
N VAL A 144 -16.88 -3.17 16.78
CA VAL A 144 -16.20 -1.90 17.00
C VAL A 144 -14.83 -1.92 16.35
N THR A 145 -14.33 -0.74 15.97
CA THR A 145 -12.92 -0.53 15.67
C THR A 145 -12.34 0.39 16.73
N VAL A 146 -11.36 -0.10 17.45
CA VAL A 146 -10.64 0.67 18.48
C VAL A 146 -9.28 1.10 17.97
N GLN A 147 -8.83 2.27 18.40
CA GLN A 147 -7.48 2.79 18.14
C GLN A 147 -6.72 2.82 19.45
N ILE A 148 -5.53 2.21 19.47
CA ILE A 148 -4.66 2.13 20.64
C ILE A 148 -3.21 2.37 20.25
N ASP A 149 -2.37 2.73 21.22
CA ASP A 149 -0.93 2.68 21.07
C ASP A 149 -0.43 1.22 21.22
N ASP A 150 0.64 0.87 20.52
CA ASP A 150 1.24 -0.48 20.55
C ASP A 150 1.57 -0.94 21.98
N SER A 151 1.96 -0.02 22.87
CA SER A 151 2.23 -0.32 24.28
C SER A 151 1.00 -0.81 25.05
N GLU A 152 -0.21 -0.50 24.55
CA GLU A 152 -1.48 -0.89 25.18
C GLU A 152 -2.04 -2.22 24.66
N ILE A 153 -1.38 -2.87 23.70
CA ILE A 153 -1.90 -4.09 23.05
C ILE A 153 -2.20 -5.19 24.08
N ASN A 154 -1.30 -5.42 25.00
CA ASN A 154 -1.48 -6.44 26.05
C ASN A 154 -2.67 -6.12 26.97
N LYS A 155 -2.93 -4.84 27.24
CA LYS A 155 -4.07 -4.39 28.03
C LYS A 155 -5.38 -4.65 27.28
N LEU A 156 -5.41 -4.35 25.98
CA LEU A 156 -6.56 -4.65 25.12
C LEU A 156 -6.85 -6.15 25.14
N PHE A 157 -5.87 -7.01 24.84
CA PHE A 157 -6.07 -8.46 24.82
C PHE A 157 -6.53 -9.01 26.15
N LYS A 158 -5.94 -8.57 27.28
CA LYS A 158 -6.40 -8.96 28.62
C LYS A 158 -7.85 -8.56 28.87
N SER A 159 -8.28 -7.39 28.41
CA SER A 159 -9.67 -6.97 28.58
C SER A 159 -10.64 -7.81 27.75
N LEU A 160 -10.19 -8.27 26.56
CA LEU A 160 -11.00 -9.05 25.64
C LEU A 160 -11.23 -10.51 26.11
N LEU A 161 -10.36 -11.08 26.95
CA LEU A 161 -10.53 -12.43 27.51
C LEU A 161 -11.84 -12.63 28.29
N LYS A 162 -12.51 -11.55 28.68
CA LYS A 162 -13.78 -11.59 29.43
C LYS A 162 -15.01 -11.70 28.53
N TYR A 163 -14.84 -11.62 27.22
CA TYR A 163 -15.91 -11.52 26.24
C TYR A 163 -15.83 -12.64 25.20
N LYS A 164 -16.98 -13.00 24.66
CA LYS A 164 -17.08 -13.97 23.57
C LYS A 164 -16.85 -13.26 22.25
N LEU A 165 -15.69 -13.44 21.69
CA LEU A 165 -15.33 -12.82 20.41
C LEU A 165 -15.69 -13.74 19.25
N LYS A 166 -16.16 -13.15 18.16
CA LYS A 166 -16.28 -13.81 16.87
C LYS A 166 -14.96 -13.72 16.11
N PHE A 167 -14.34 -12.54 16.09
CA PHE A 167 -12.97 -12.32 15.61
C PHE A 167 -12.39 -11.04 16.17
N ILE A 168 -11.06 -10.95 16.08
CA ILE A 168 -10.27 -9.74 16.20
C ILE A 168 -9.29 -9.68 15.02
N SER A 169 -9.14 -8.51 14.40
CA SER A 169 -8.23 -8.29 13.29
C SER A 169 -7.57 -6.91 13.39
N GLU A 170 -6.28 -6.85 13.18
CA GLU A 170 -5.58 -5.59 13.01
C GLU A 170 -5.93 -4.99 11.65
N ILE A 171 -6.27 -3.70 11.63
CA ILE A 171 -6.39 -2.93 10.40
C ILE A 171 -5.03 -2.34 10.12
N LYS A 172 -4.27 -2.99 9.23
CA LYS A 172 -2.97 -2.50 8.79
C LYS A 172 -3.12 -1.17 8.06
N PHE A 173 -2.04 -0.40 8.06
CA PHE A 173 -1.91 0.77 7.21
C PHE A 173 -2.18 0.37 5.76
N ASN A 174 -2.83 1.25 5.03
CA ASN A 174 -3.08 1.11 3.59
C ASN A 174 -2.99 2.49 2.94
N LEU A 175 -2.06 2.65 2.03
CA LEU A 175 -1.75 3.90 1.34
C LEU A 175 -2.95 4.40 0.52
N GLU A 176 -3.68 3.50 -0.14
CA GLU A 176 -4.91 3.85 -0.86
C GLU A 176 -5.92 4.54 0.05
N LYS A 177 -6.15 3.96 1.23
CA LYS A 177 -7.08 4.52 2.21
C LYS A 177 -6.61 5.87 2.74
N HIS A 178 -5.30 6.03 2.97
CA HIS A 178 -4.69 7.30 3.38
C HIS A 178 -4.99 8.38 2.34
N PHE A 179 -4.66 8.15 1.09
CA PHE A 179 -4.87 9.11 0.02
C PHE A 179 -6.34 9.33 -0.32
N ARG A 180 -7.19 8.31 -0.25
CA ARG A 180 -8.63 8.46 -0.42
C ARG A 180 -9.24 9.44 0.60
N ASN A 181 -8.81 9.35 1.87
CA ASN A 181 -9.27 10.27 2.92
C ASN A 181 -8.83 11.72 2.64
N ILE A 182 -7.64 11.93 2.05
CA ILE A 182 -7.15 13.26 1.67
C ILE A 182 -7.96 13.80 0.49
N LEU A 183 -8.15 13.00 -0.56
CA LEU A 183 -8.96 13.37 -1.72
C LEU A 183 -10.40 13.75 -1.35
N GLU A 184 -11.04 13.00 -0.45
CA GLU A 184 -12.40 13.33 0.01
C GLU A 184 -12.48 14.68 0.72
N LYS A 185 -11.43 15.07 1.45
CA LYS A 185 -11.36 16.38 2.10
C LYS A 185 -11.17 17.51 1.09
N GLU A 186 -10.25 17.33 0.12
CA GLU A 186 -10.00 18.29 -0.95
C GLU A 186 -11.25 18.52 -1.81
N VAL A 187 -11.90 17.44 -2.27
CA VAL A 187 -13.12 17.51 -3.10
C VAL A 187 -14.28 18.16 -2.35
N LYS A 188 -14.42 17.89 -1.04
CA LYS A 188 -15.46 18.54 -0.20
C LYS A 188 -15.11 19.98 0.13
N GLY A 189 -13.84 20.30 0.35
CA GLY A 189 -13.36 21.67 0.59
C GLY A 189 -13.47 22.56 -0.65
N GLY A 190 -13.27 22.02 -1.84
CA GLY A 190 -13.40 22.76 -3.11
C GLY A 190 -14.85 23.07 -3.54
N LYS A 191 -15.86 22.49 -2.90
CA LYS A 191 -17.29 22.81 -3.15
C LYS A 191 -17.82 24.03 -2.39
N ASN A 192 -17.02 24.66 -1.54
CA ASN A 192 -17.40 25.88 -0.81
C ASN A 192 -16.87 27.18 -1.39
N VAL A 193 -16.44 27.16 -2.67
CA VAL A 193 -15.97 28.37 -3.39
C VAL A 193 -16.73 28.48 -4.71
N PHE A 194 -18.06 28.64 -4.62
CA PHE A 194 -18.88 29.29 -5.65
C PHE A 194 -20.19 29.78 -5.02
#